data_1671f6c698b9c8b356f7fec93be4b47e
#
_entry.id   1671f6c698b9c8b356f7fec93be4b47e
#
_cell.length_a   1.000
_cell.length_b   1.000
_cell.length_c   1.000
_cell.angle_alpha   90.00
_cell.angle_beta   90.00
_cell.angle_gamma   90.00
#
_symmetry.space_group_name_H-M   'P 1'
#
loop_
_entity.id
_entity.type
_entity.pdbx_description
1 polymer ?
#
loop_
_entity_poly.entity_id
_entity_poly.type
_entity_poly.pdbx_seq_one_letter_code
_entity_poly.pdbx_strand_id
1 'polypeptide(L)'
;MHSHRLNIQWRKDMLIKNNANKKEFLDEIKEKKLYCYGAGKVFEDFLTLYQDIDIYSVVDRKSDVLKNKFENIKFITPEQFIKECDDKNAVLLITCFDYNEIEEQLQKEKSLNKLSCYVYYIMQECEDVENQQRDSGKYQMAEFRYQDCMAGQKAPADVKIILSHIGYKIITLNRGTVTKGTIQTDNAWKNIADVLEKNAILILQLPLIDDTDGIYKILEIKKKKNIKIIGIVHDVNVVRGNPTEYDYRQYKILKELPDVLIVHNESMIKVLCDMGFAFYNMVNLEIFDYLINDYEEAVCDDGIIIAGNLDKQKAGYIYNLHYIEGVTFNLFGANYNEKEKYTNMNYFGAFLPDELIKNLKGKYGLVWDGDSIETCSGGKGEYLRINNPHKLSLYLAVGLPVVIWDEAAEAEFVLKENVGFTVKSLYDLPEKLAAISDNDYQIMKKNAEMVGKRLRNGEYMTMALKKAEEKIQEIRDGENIQ
;
A
#
# COMPACT_ATOMS: atom_id res chain seq x y z
N MET A 1 -17.87 -36.60 9.95
CA MET A 1 -17.49 -36.75 8.54
C MET A 1 -18.73 -36.99 7.69
N HIS A 2 -19.57 -36.01 7.40
CA HIS A 2 -20.65 -36.10 6.40
C HIS A 2 -21.43 -34.79 6.37
N SER A 3 -20.83 -33.71 5.86
CA SER A 3 -21.61 -32.49 5.58
C SER A 3 -21.01 -31.54 4.53
N HIS A 4 -19.92 -31.90 3.84
CA HIS A 4 -19.27 -30.97 2.90
C HIS A 4 -19.37 -31.31 1.39
N ARG A 5 -20.22 -32.29 1.01
CA ARG A 5 -20.38 -32.67 -0.42
C ARG A 5 -21.65 -32.14 -1.11
N LEU A 6 -22.51 -31.39 -0.45
CA LEU A 6 -23.81 -30.97 -1.04
C LEU A 6 -23.84 -29.58 -1.67
N ASN A 7 -22.75 -28.79 -1.59
CA ASN A 7 -22.75 -27.40 -2.08
C ASN A 7 -22.10 -27.18 -3.45
N ILE A 8 -21.57 -28.20 -4.12
CA ILE A 8 -20.83 -28.02 -5.39
C ILE A 8 -21.75 -27.97 -6.63
N GLN A 9 -22.98 -28.46 -6.54
CA GLN A 9 -23.89 -28.52 -7.68
C GLN A 9 -24.69 -27.24 -7.94
N TRP A 10 -24.76 -26.32 -6.98
CA TRP A 10 -25.49 -25.05 -7.09
C TRP A 10 -24.70 -23.92 -7.73
N ARG A 11 -23.42 -24.10 -7.99
CA ARG A 11 -22.50 -23.04 -8.45
C ARG A 11 -22.30 -23.00 -9.98
N LYS A 12 -23.08 -23.75 -10.76
CA LYS A 12 -22.96 -23.78 -12.23
C LYS A 12 -23.58 -22.60 -12.95
N ASP A 13 -24.46 -21.86 -12.30
CA ASP A 13 -25.22 -20.76 -12.90
C ASP A 13 -24.84 -19.40 -12.26
N MET A 14 -23.54 -19.11 -12.16
CA MET A 14 -23.08 -17.84 -11.62
C MET A 14 -23.34 -16.69 -12.59
N LEU A 15 -23.99 -15.62 -12.10
CA LEU A 15 -24.25 -14.40 -12.87
C LEU A 15 -22.96 -13.64 -13.20
N ILE A 16 -21.96 -13.70 -12.34
CA ILE A 16 -20.70 -12.99 -12.53
C ILE A 16 -19.83 -13.72 -13.55
N LYS A 17 -19.44 -13.03 -14.59
CA LYS A 17 -18.48 -13.54 -15.59
C LYS A 17 -17.08 -13.62 -14.99
N ASN A 18 -16.55 -14.83 -14.91
CA ASN A 18 -15.27 -15.14 -14.25
C ASN A 18 -14.01 -14.66 -15.02
N ASN A 19 -14.14 -14.26 -16.28
CA ASN A 19 -13.05 -13.79 -17.14
C ASN A 19 -13.44 -12.45 -17.79
N ALA A 20 -14.06 -11.57 -17.01
CA ALA A 20 -14.46 -10.27 -17.49
C ALA A 20 -13.22 -9.44 -17.83
N ASN A 21 -12.82 -9.47 -19.09
CA ASN A 21 -11.89 -8.49 -19.58
C ASN A 21 -12.63 -7.15 -19.82
N LYS A 22 -11.92 -6.08 -19.66
CA LYS A 22 -12.43 -4.72 -19.86
C LYS A 22 -13.00 -4.53 -21.26
N LYS A 23 -12.40 -5.14 -22.27
CA LYS A 23 -12.86 -5.04 -23.67
C LYS A 23 -14.24 -5.63 -23.84
N GLU A 24 -14.50 -6.84 -23.30
CA GLU A 24 -15.81 -7.48 -23.35
C GLU A 24 -16.87 -6.63 -22.63
N PHE A 25 -16.56 -6.08 -21.45
CA PHE A 25 -17.43 -5.16 -20.73
C PHE A 25 -17.73 -3.92 -21.58
N LEU A 26 -16.70 -3.25 -22.12
CA LEU A 26 -16.88 -2.04 -22.92
C LEU A 26 -17.65 -2.29 -24.20
N ASP A 27 -17.52 -3.46 -24.80
CA ASP A 27 -18.30 -3.82 -26.00
C ASP A 27 -19.78 -4.08 -25.64
N GLU A 28 -20.06 -4.76 -24.52
CA GLU A 28 -21.43 -5.02 -24.09
C GLU A 28 -22.20 -3.72 -23.72
N ILE A 29 -21.58 -2.77 -23.03
CA ILE A 29 -22.24 -1.54 -22.62
C ILE A 29 -22.53 -0.55 -23.75
N LYS A 30 -21.96 -0.74 -24.96
CA LYS A 30 -22.31 0.04 -26.15
C LYS A 30 -23.74 -0.24 -26.62
N GLU A 31 -24.25 -1.42 -26.36
CA GLU A 31 -25.54 -1.90 -26.84
C GLU A 31 -26.57 -2.09 -25.73
N LYS A 32 -26.14 -2.11 -24.47
CA LYS A 32 -26.95 -2.43 -23.31
C LYS A 32 -26.91 -1.32 -22.25
N LYS A 33 -27.95 -1.27 -21.40
CA LYS A 33 -28.03 -0.34 -20.29
C LYS A 33 -27.07 -0.75 -19.16
N LEU A 34 -26.16 0.15 -18.79
CA LEU A 34 -25.26 -0.07 -17.67
C LEU A 34 -25.92 0.31 -16.34
N TYR A 35 -25.98 -0.65 -15.44
CA TYR A 35 -26.28 -0.44 -14.03
C TYR A 35 -25.01 -0.60 -13.20
N CYS A 36 -24.77 0.30 -12.24
CA CYS A 36 -23.71 0.15 -11.26
C CYS A 36 -24.31 -0.20 -9.90
N TYR A 37 -23.82 -1.21 -9.21
CA TYR A 37 -24.31 -1.61 -7.90
C TYR A 37 -23.30 -1.25 -6.80
N GLY A 38 -23.72 -0.31 -5.92
CA GLY A 38 -22.90 0.30 -4.89
C GLY A 38 -22.35 1.67 -5.29
N ALA A 39 -22.62 2.68 -4.48
CA ALA A 39 -22.23 4.08 -4.71
C ALA A 39 -21.20 4.61 -3.71
N GLY A 40 -20.36 3.73 -3.22
CA GLY A 40 -19.24 4.05 -2.32
C GLY A 40 -18.00 4.52 -3.07
N LYS A 41 -16.84 4.46 -2.38
CA LYS A 41 -15.54 4.89 -2.91
C LYS A 41 -15.17 4.22 -4.24
N VAL A 42 -15.48 2.93 -4.38
CA VAL A 42 -15.24 2.15 -5.61
C VAL A 42 -15.94 2.75 -6.82
N PHE A 43 -17.18 3.21 -6.61
CA PHE A 43 -17.96 3.85 -7.64
C PHE A 43 -17.38 5.23 -8.02
N GLU A 44 -16.91 5.99 -7.04
CA GLU A 44 -16.23 7.28 -7.29
C GLU A 44 -14.96 7.09 -8.13
N ASP A 45 -14.18 6.05 -7.85
CA ASP A 45 -13.00 5.71 -8.64
C ASP A 45 -13.37 5.28 -10.06
N PHE A 46 -14.42 4.48 -10.21
CA PHE A 46 -14.95 4.13 -11.52
C PHE A 46 -15.33 5.38 -12.33
N LEU A 47 -16.06 6.33 -11.74
CA LEU A 47 -16.41 7.58 -12.39
C LEU A 47 -15.19 8.42 -12.80
N THR A 48 -14.15 8.41 -11.98
CA THR A 48 -12.91 9.16 -12.26
C THR A 48 -12.15 8.60 -13.46
N LEU A 49 -12.10 7.27 -13.57
CA LEU A 49 -11.36 6.58 -14.64
C LEU A 49 -12.17 6.44 -15.94
N TYR A 50 -13.49 6.47 -15.87
CA TYR A 50 -14.40 6.22 -17.00
C TYR A 50 -15.40 7.35 -17.19
N GLN A 51 -14.90 8.56 -17.42
CA GLN A 51 -15.72 9.79 -17.52
C GLN A 51 -16.72 9.79 -18.70
N ASP A 52 -16.43 9.03 -19.75
CA ASP A 52 -17.24 8.99 -20.98
C ASP A 52 -18.27 7.84 -21.02
N ILE A 53 -18.39 7.07 -19.94
CA ILE A 53 -19.35 5.96 -19.90
C ILE A 53 -20.73 6.45 -19.42
N ASP A 54 -21.75 6.17 -20.22
CA ASP A 54 -23.14 6.46 -19.87
C ASP A 54 -23.68 5.42 -18.88
N ILE A 55 -24.02 5.87 -17.67
CA ILE A 55 -24.59 5.05 -16.60
C ILE A 55 -26.11 5.25 -16.60
N TYR A 56 -26.84 4.17 -16.92
CA TYR A 56 -28.29 4.21 -16.92
C TYR A 56 -28.87 4.41 -15.51
N SER A 57 -28.34 3.73 -14.50
CA SER A 57 -28.76 3.90 -13.11
C SER A 57 -27.78 3.29 -12.12
N VAL A 58 -27.73 3.82 -10.90
CA VAL A 58 -26.95 3.29 -9.80
C VAL A 58 -27.87 2.67 -8.76
N VAL A 59 -27.56 1.43 -8.38
CA VAL A 59 -28.31 0.64 -7.41
C VAL A 59 -27.63 0.75 -6.04
N ASP A 60 -28.33 1.30 -5.07
CA ASP A 60 -27.83 1.39 -3.70
C ASP A 60 -28.96 1.42 -2.67
N ARG A 61 -28.76 0.79 -1.50
CA ARG A 61 -29.74 0.83 -0.40
C ARG A 61 -30.00 2.24 0.13
N LYS A 62 -29.05 3.15 -0.03
CA LYS A 62 -29.11 4.57 0.39
C LYS A 62 -29.46 5.50 -0.76
N SER A 63 -30.15 5.02 -1.78
CA SER A 63 -30.47 5.77 -3.00
C SER A 63 -31.02 7.17 -2.75
N ASP A 64 -31.90 7.35 -1.76
CA ASP A 64 -32.52 8.66 -1.46
C ASP A 64 -31.51 9.70 -0.91
N VAL A 65 -30.50 9.27 -0.17
CA VAL A 65 -29.44 10.15 0.36
C VAL A 65 -28.42 10.47 -0.73
N LEU A 66 -28.13 9.52 -1.61
CA LEU A 66 -27.08 9.62 -2.62
C LEU A 66 -27.49 10.49 -3.82
N LYS A 67 -28.79 10.69 -4.08
CA LYS A 67 -29.30 11.59 -5.12
C LYS A 67 -28.76 13.03 -5.00
N ASN A 68 -28.45 13.46 -3.79
CA ASN A 68 -27.93 14.80 -3.53
C ASN A 68 -26.39 14.89 -3.67
N LYS A 69 -25.70 13.74 -3.74
CA LYS A 69 -24.22 13.69 -3.82
C LYS A 69 -23.71 13.68 -5.26
N PHE A 70 -24.48 13.08 -6.17
CA PHE A 70 -24.08 12.89 -7.57
C PHE A 70 -25.13 13.54 -8.48
N GLU A 71 -24.80 14.68 -9.05
CA GLU A 71 -25.67 15.36 -10.02
C GLU A 71 -25.78 14.53 -11.31
N ASN A 72 -26.99 14.49 -11.90
CA ASN A 72 -27.30 13.81 -13.15
C ASN A 72 -27.22 12.27 -13.16
N ILE A 73 -27.08 11.61 -12.02
CA ILE A 73 -27.11 10.15 -11.92
C ILE A 73 -28.43 9.69 -11.30
N LYS A 74 -29.12 8.77 -11.97
CA LYS A 74 -30.35 8.14 -11.45
C LYS A 74 -29.99 7.08 -10.42
N PHE A 75 -30.49 7.20 -9.18
CA PHE A 75 -30.36 6.22 -8.12
C PHE A 75 -31.66 5.44 -7.90
N ILE A 76 -31.54 4.12 -7.74
CA ILE A 76 -32.65 3.22 -7.46
C ILE A 76 -32.29 2.26 -6.33
N THR A 77 -33.31 1.69 -5.66
CA THR A 77 -33.09 0.64 -4.65
C THR A 77 -32.84 -0.72 -5.29
N PRO A 78 -32.29 -1.70 -4.55
CA PRO A 78 -32.18 -3.08 -5.03
C PRO A 78 -33.50 -3.68 -5.50
N GLU A 79 -34.59 -3.41 -4.78
CA GLU A 79 -35.93 -3.90 -5.10
C GLU A 79 -36.46 -3.27 -6.41
N GLN A 80 -36.20 -1.99 -6.62
CA GLN A 80 -36.54 -1.31 -7.88
C GLN A 80 -35.74 -1.89 -9.05
N PHE A 81 -34.43 -2.15 -8.84
CA PHE A 81 -33.59 -2.78 -9.85
C PHE A 81 -34.12 -4.15 -10.28
N ILE A 82 -34.44 -5.05 -9.32
CA ILE A 82 -34.99 -6.36 -9.60
C ILE A 82 -36.29 -6.28 -10.39
N LYS A 83 -37.13 -5.28 -10.11
CA LYS A 83 -38.40 -5.08 -10.78
C LYS A 83 -38.28 -4.48 -12.18
N GLU A 84 -37.34 -3.57 -12.40
CA GLU A 84 -37.22 -2.76 -13.63
C GLU A 84 -36.16 -3.29 -14.62
N CYS A 85 -35.26 -4.17 -14.19
CA CYS A 85 -34.16 -4.64 -15.01
C CYS A 85 -34.63 -5.62 -16.08
N ASP A 86 -34.36 -5.28 -17.35
CA ASP A 86 -34.43 -6.22 -18.46
C ASP A 86 -33.09 -6.95 -18.58
N ASP A 87 -33.00 -8.17 -18.07
CA ASP A 87 -31.80 -8.97 -17.93
C ASP A 87 -31.07 -9.28 -19.27
N LYS A 88 -31.78 -9.16 -20.41
CA LYS A 88 -31.19 -9.36 -21.73
C LYS A 88 -30.51 -8.12 -22.27
N ASN A 89 -31.04 -6.93 -21.92
CA ASN A 89 -30.62 -5.63 -22.42
C ASN A 89 -29.90 -4.79 -21.34
N ALA A 90 -29.44 -5.44 -20.28
CA ALA A 90 -28.72 -4.81 -19.19
C ALA A 90 -27.37 -5.46 -18.94
N VAL A 91 -26.45 -4.65 -18.43
CA VAL A 91 -25.17 -5.05 -17.86
C VAL A 91 -25.11 -4.51 -16.45
N LEU A 92 -24.73 -5.32 -15.49
CA LEU A 92 -24.50 -4.91 -14.11
C LEU A 92 -23.01 -4.87 -13.83
N LEU A 93 -22.52 -3.73 -13.39
CA LEU A 93 -21.20 -3.55 -12.84
C LEU A 93 -21.29 -3.40 -11.32
N ILE A 94 -20.74 -4.34 -10.56
CA ILE A 94 -20.67 -4.24 -9.11
C ILE A 94 -19.47 -3.38 -8.73
N THR A 95 -19.76 -2.25 -8.08
CA THR A 95 -18.82 -1.20 -7.67
C THR A 95 -18.71 -1.11 -6.14
N CYS A 96 -18.59 -2.25 -5.48
CA CYS A 96 -18.36 -2.35 -4.03
C CYS A 96 -17.44 -3.50 -3.67
N PHE A 97 -16.89 -3.47 -2.45
CA PHE A 97 -15.98 -4.51 -1.96
C PHE A 97 -16.67 -5.84 -1.66
N ASP A 98 -17.84 -5.78 -1.02
CA ASP A 98 -18.59 -6.97 -0.60
C ASP A 98 -19.53 -7.47 -1.70
N TYR A 99 -19.00 -7.69 -2.89
CA TYR A 99 -19.79 -8.13 -4.04
C TYR A 99 -20.42 -9.52 -3.86
N ASN A 100 -19.86 -10.36 -2.98
CA ASN A 100 -20.39 -11.70 -2.72
C ASN A 100 -21.82 -11.67 -2.15
N GLU A 101 -22.12 -10.73 -1.24
CA GLU A 101 -23.48 -10.57 -0.70
C GLU A 101 -24.48 -10.17 -1.78
N ILE A 102 -24.04 -9.29 -2.69
CA ILE A 102 -24.86 -8.86 -3.82
C ILE A 102 -25.09 -10.02 -4.77
N GLU A 103 -24.04 -10.78 -5.09
CA GLU A 103 -24.15 -11.98 -5.93
C GLU A 103 -25.12 -13.00 -5.35
N GLU A 104 -25.00 -13.34 -4.06
CA GLU A 104 -25.92 -14.25 -3.37
C GLU A 104 -27.37 -13.74 -3.38
N GLN A 105 -27.57 -12.44 -3.29
CA GLN A 105 -28.90 -11.84 -3.39
C GLN A 105 -29.47 -11.97 -4.80
N LEU A 106 -28.68 -11.62 -5.82
CA LEU A 106 -29.10 -11.64 -7.22
C LEU A 106 -29.33 -13.05 -7.76
N GLN A 107 -28.56 -14.04 -7.30
CA GLN A 107 -28.74 -15.45 -7.68
C GLN A 107 -30.08 -16.04 -7.27
N LYS A 108 -30.74 -15.47 -6.26
CA LYS A 108 -32.08 -15.89 -5.84
C LYS A 108 -33.18 -15.40 -6.78
N GLU A 109 -32.87 -14.42 -7.62
CA GLU A 109 -33.82 -13.75 -8.51
C GLU A 109 -33.83 -14.37 -9.91
N LYS A 110 -34.83 -15.23 -10.16
CA LYS A 110 -34.96 -15.92 -11.46
C LYS A 110 -35.15 -14.99 -12.65
N SER A 111 -35.63 -13.77 -12.43
CA SER A 111 -35.79 -12.73 -13.44
C SER A 111 -34.48 -12.17 -13.99
N LEU A 112 -33.35 -12.46 -13.32
CA LEU A 112 -32.04 -11.90 -13.64
C LEU A 112 -31.05 -12.95 -14.17
N ASN A 113 -31.50 -14.16 -14.56
CA ASN A 113 -30.63 -15.27 -14.97
C ASN A 113 -29.87 -15.07 -16.28
N LYS A 114 -30.21 -14.07 -17.07
CA LYS A 114 -29.49 -13.69 -18.30
C LYS A 114 -28.68 -12.42 -18.18
N LEU A 115 -28.67 -11.79 -17.01
CA LEU A 115 -27.96 -10.57 -16.74
C LEU A 115 -26.46 -10.79 -16.88
N SER A 116 -25.79 -9.98 -17.71
CA SER A 116 -24.33 -9.92 -17.70
C SER A 116 -23.86 -9.14 -16.49
N CYS A 117 -23.12 -9.79 -15.60
CA CYS A 117 -22.68 -9.22 -14.35
C CYS A 117 -21.14 -9.20 -14.29
N TYR A 118 -20.58 -8.03 -13.98
CA TYR A 118 -19.15 -7.79 -13.86
C TYR A 118 -18.83 -7.25 -12.48
N VAL A 119 -17.64 -7.51 -11.99
CA VAL A 119 -17.10 -6.90 -10.78
C VAL A 119 -15.95 -5.97 -11.18
N TYR A 120 -16.07 -4.70 -10.85
CA TYR A 120 -15.10 -3.67 -11.23
C TYR A 120 -13.66 -4.06 -10.93
N TYR A 121 -13.40 -4.60 -9.75
CA TYR A 121 -12.07 -5.04 -9.35
C TYR A 121 -11.51 -6.17 -10.21
N ILE A 122 -12.34 -7.17 -10.53
CA ILE A 122 -11.91 -8.32 -11.36
C ILE A 122 -11.50 -7.83 -12.75
N MET A 123 -12.19 -6.84 -13.30
CA MET A 123 -11.81 -6.25 -14.58
C MET A 123 -10.46 -5.53 -14.52
N GLN A 124 -10.18 -4.80 -13.44
CA GLN A 124 -8.90 -4.12 -13.26
C GLN A 124 -7.73 -5.11 -13.20
N GLU A 125 -7.90 -6.24 -12.52
CA GLU A 125 -6.89 -7.30 -12.43
C GLU A 125 -6.52 -7.88 -13.80
N CYS A 126 -7.49 -8.02 -14.69
CA CYS A 126 -7.25 -8.60 -16.02
C CYS A 126 -6.52 -7.64 -16.98
N GLU A 127 -6.79 -6.34 -16.89
CA GLU A 127 -6.23 -5.34 -17.81
C GLU A 127 -4.70 -5.17 -17.67
N ASP A 128 -4.21 -5.20 -16.43
CA ASP A 128 -2.79 -5.01 -16.15
C ASP A 128 -1.90 -6.12 -16.74
N VAL A 129 -2.47 -7.28 -17.03
CA VAL A 129 -1.75 -8.43 -17.57
C VAL A 129 -1.68 -8.41 -19.10
N GLU A 130 -2.71 -7.89 -19.78
CA GLU A 130 -2.80 -7.94 -21.26
C GLU A 130 -1.96 -6.86 -21.95
N ASN A 131 -1.73 -5.71 -21.31
CA ASN A 131 -1.13 -4.52 -21.93
C ASN A 131 0.39 -4.41 -21.80
N GLN A 132 1.06 -5.33 -21.09
CA GLN A 132 2.49 -5.23 -20.85
C GLN A 132 3.34 -5.90 -21.93
N GLN A 133 4.35 -5.20 -22.45
CA GLN A 133 5.35 -5.78 -23.34
C GLN A 133 6.02 -6.99 -22.66
N ARG A 134 6.15 -8.07 -23.42
CA ARG A 134 6.62 -9.39 -22.94
C ARG A 134 8.13 -9.41 -22.73
N ASP A 135 8.61 -8.90 -21.61
CA ASP A 135 9.87 -9.37 -21.07
C ASP A 135 9.61 -10.60 -20.20
N SER A 136 10.28 -11.70 -20.54
CA SER A 136 9.96 -13.02 -20.01
C SER A 136 10.38 -13.18 -18.55
N GLY A 137 9.46 -13.66 -17.73
CA GLY A 137 9.79 -14.29 -16.46
C GLY A 137 9.92 -13.38 -15.24
N LYS A 138 9.59 -12.09 -15.31
CA LYS A 138 9.63 -11.16 -14.15
C LYS A 138 8.24 -10.61 -13.86
N TYR A 139 7.74 -10.85 -12.64
CA TYR A 139 6.40 -10.45 -12.22
C TYR A 139 6.41 -9.83 -10.82
N GLN A 140 5.53 -8.87 -10.57
CA GLN A 140 5.22 -8.34 -9.26
C GLN A 140 3.74 -8.52 -8.95
N MET A 141 3.44 -8.91 -7.73
CA MET A 141 2.07 -8.93 -7.23
C MET A 141 1.81 -7.65 -6.46
N ALA A 142 0.88 -6.84 -6.98
CA ALA A 142 0.50 -5.59 -6.38
C ALA A 142 -0.95 -5.68 -5.88
N GLU A 143 -1.17 -5.31 -4.62
CA GLU A 143 -2.51 -5.19 -4.09
C GLU A 143 -3.15 -3.88 -4.53
N PHE A 144 -4.41 -3.96 -4.97
CA PHE A 144 -5.17 -2.76 -5.25
C PHE A 144 -5.52 -2.04 -3.95
N ARG A 145 -5.12 -0.77 -3.83
CA ARG A 145 -5.39 0.06 -2.67
C ARG A 145 -5.92 1.41 -3.11
N TYR A 146 -6.95 1.89 -2.44
CA TYR A 146 -7.42 3.27 -2.65
C TYR A 146 -6.39 4.27 -2.16
N GLN A 147 -6.22 5.35 -2.89
CA GLN A 147 -5.50 6.51 -2.37
C GLN A 147 -6.30 7.13 -1.23
N ASP A 148 -5.69 7.19 -0.07
CA ASP A 148 -6.17 7.95 1.08
C ASP A 148 -5.03 8.82 1.63
N CYS A 149 -5.33 9.66 2.61
CA CYS A 149 -4.34 10.51 3.25
C CYS A 149 -3.40 9.73 4.19
N MET A 150 -3.39 8.40 4.11
CA MET A 150 -2.61 7.53 4.99
C MET A 150 -1.27 7.15 4.35
N ALA A 151 -0.18 7.45 5.02
CA ALA A 151 1.19 7.19 4.56
C ALA A 151 1.49 5.71 4.21
N GLY A 152 0.73 4.75 4.76
CA GLY A 152 0.94 3.32 4.54
C GLY A 152 0.69 2.83 3.11
N GLN A 153 0.12 3.66 2.24
CA GLN A 153 -0.13 3.31 0.84
C GLN A 153 0.96 3.80 -0.12
N LYS A 154 1.67 4.87 0.25
CA LYS A 154 2.67 5.51 -0.63
C LYS A 154 3.85 4.58 -0.92
N ALA A 155 4.44 3.95 0.11
CA ALA A 155 5.59 3.07 -0.09
C ALA A 155 5.29 1.88 -1.02
N PRO A 156 4.20 1.10 -0.83
CA PRO A 156 3.85 0.04 -1.79
C PRO A 156 3.54 0.55 -3.20
N ALA A 157 2.94 1.74 -3.34
CA ALA A 157 2.66 2.33 -4.64
C ALA A 157 3.95 2.72 -5.37
N ASP A 158 4.89 3.34 -4.68
CA ASP A 158 6.19 3.71 -5.24
C ASP A 158 7.00 2.47 -5.66
N VAL A 159 7.03 1.45 -4.82
CA VAL A 159 7.66 0.16 -5.15
C VAL A 159 7.03 -0.43 -6.41
N LYS A 160 5.69 -0.45 -6.52
CA LYS A 160 4.99 -0.92 -7.73
C LYS A 160 5.48 -0.19 -8.98
N ILE A 161 5.60 1.15 -8.93
CA ILE A 161 6.04 1.98 -10.05
C ILE A 161 7.50 1.68 -10.41
N ILE A 162 8.40 1.63 -9.42
CA ILE A 162 9.83 1.34 -9.63
C ILE A 162 10.00 -0.02 -10.30
N LEU A 163 9.33 -1.05 -9.78
CA LEU A 163 9.37 -2.40 -10.32
C LEU A 163 8.87 -2.46 -11.76
N SER A 164 7.84 -1.68 -12.10
CA SER A 164 7.32 -1.61 -13.47
C SER A 164 8.32 -0.96 -14.42
N HIS A 165 9.01 0.10 -13.98
CA HIS A 165 10.04 0.78 -14.79
C HIS A 165 11.25 -0.11 -15.10
N ILE A 166 11.56 -1.08 -14.23
CA ILE A 166 12.65 -2.04 -14.43
C ILE A 166 12.18 -3.39 -15.02
N GLY A 167 10.95 -3.44 -15.56
CA GLY A 167 10.45 -4.53 -16.39
C GLY A 167 9.67 -5.62 -15.67
N TYR A 168 9.26 -5.44 -14.42
CA TYR A 168 8.38 -6.38 -13.73
C TYR A 168 6.93 -6.18 -14.14
N LYS A 169 6.31 -7.21 -14.69
CA LYS A 169 4.88 -7.21 -15.06
C LYS A 169 4.02 -7.23 -13.81
N ILE A 170 2.99 -6.39 -13.81
CA ILE A 170 2.08 -6.29 -12.67
C ILE A 170 1.02 -7.39 -12.76
N ILE A 171 0.82 -8.09 -11.64
CA ILE A 171 -0.34 -8.92 -11.36
C ILE A 171 -1.08 -8.23 -10.22
N THR A 172 -2.23 -7.65 -10.49
CA THR A 172 -3.01 -6.95 -9.48
C THR A 172 -3.86 -7.95 -8.68
N LEU A 173 -3.72 -7.92 -7.35
CA LEU A 173 -4.57 -8.65 -6.42
C LEU A 173 -5.61 -7.74 -5.82
N ASN A 174 -6.85 -8.17 -5.88
CA ASN A 174 -7.92 -7.50 -5.18
C ASN A 174 -8.23 -8.18 -3.83
N ARG A 175 -8.34 -7.37 -2.77
CA ARG A 175 -8.72 -7.82 -1.43
C ARG A 175 -10.01 -8.67 -1.40
N GLY A 176 -11.00 -8.32 -2.21
CA GLY A 176 -12.28 -9.01 -2.24
C GLY A 176 -12.21 -10.39 -2.88
N THR A 177 -11.28 -10.63 -3.80
CA THR A 177 -11.14 -11.91 -4.52
C THR A 177 -10.38 -12.96 -3.72
N VAL A 178 -9.57 -12.56 -2.75
CA VAL A 178 -8.62 -13.47 -2.08
C VAL A 178 -9.14 -14.01 -0.75
N THR A 179 -10.13 -13.35 -0.14
CA THR A 179 -10.49 -13.54 1.28
C THR A 179 -11.46 -14.65 1.61
N LYS A 180 -12.25 -15.19 0.70
CA LYS A 180 -13.44 -15.97 1.11
C LYS A 180 -13.61 -17.37 0.50
N GLY A 181 -12.58 -17.98 -0.09
CA GLY A 181 -12.69 -19.36 -0.61
C GLY A 181 -13.85 -19.56 -1.59
N THR A 182 -14.16 -18.55 -2.40
CA THR A 182 -15.20 -18.58 -3.42
C THR A 182 -14.67 -19.14 -4.73
N ILE A 183 -15.55 -19.51 -5.66
CA ILE A 183 -15.15 -19.92 -7.02
C ILE A 183 -14.41 -18.78 -7.73
N GLN A 184 -14.78 -17.52 -7.48
CA GLN A 184 -14.07 -16.35 -8.04
C GLN A 184 -12.64 -16.29 -7.53
N THR A 185 -12.40 -16.55 -6.25
CA THR A 185 -11.05 -16.66 -5.67
C THR A 185 -10.25 -17.75 -6.37
N ASP A 186 -10.82 -18.94 -6.57
CA ASP A 186 -10.15 -20.03 -7.25
C ASP A 186 -9.85 -19.70 -8.72
N ASN A 187 -10.74 -18.99 -9.41
CA ASN A 187 -10.52 -18.56 -10.79
C ASN A 187 -9.46 -17.44 -10.89
N ALA A 188 -9.44 -16.47 -9.96
CA ALA A 188 -8.40 -15.46 -9.89
C ALA A 188 -7.02 -16.12 -9.71
N TRP A 189 -6.88 -17.06 -8.78
CA TRP A 189 -5.64 -17.81 -8.59
C TRP A 189 -5.25 -18.67 -9.77
N LYS A 190 -6.22 -19.26 -10.47
CA LYS A 190 -5.97 -19.99 -11.71
C LYS A 190 -5.44 -19.05 -12.80
N ASN A 191 -6.04 -17.87 -12.97
CA ASN A 191 -5.57 -16.87 -13.94
C ASN A 191 -4.14 -16.40 -13.61
N ILE A 192 -3.85 -16.13 -12.33
CA ILE A 192 -2.49 -15.81 -11.88
C ILE A 192 -1.53 -16.96 -12.21
N ALA A 193 -1.94 -18.20 -11.95
CA ALA A 193 -1.12 -19.35 -12.27
C ALA A 193 -0.88 -19.50 -13.77
N ASP A 194 -1.88 -19.21 -14.61
CA ASP A 194 -1.76 -19.33 -16.07
C ASP A 194 -0.83 -18.27 -16.66
N VAL A 195 -0.81 -17.07 -16.09
CA VAL A 195 0.05 -15.95 -16.51
C VAL A 195 1.51 -16.18 -16.12
N LEU A 196 1.77 -16.73 -14.93
CA LEU A 196 3.13 -16.94 -14.45
C LEU A 196 3.85 -18.01 -15.27
N GLU A 197 4.98 -17.67 -15.86
CA GLU A 197 5.84 -18.60 -16.61
C GLU A 197 6.61 -19.55 -15.67
N LYS A 198 7.08 -20.68 -16.23
CA LYS A 198 8.02 -21.55 -15.52
C LYS A 198 9.33 -20.80 -15.25
N ASN A 199 9.90 -21.05 -14.08
CA ASN A 199 11.15 -20.42 -13.63
C ASN A 199 11.06 -18.88 -13.55
N ALA A 200 9.88 -18.30 -13.45
CA ALA A 200 9.72 -16.86 -13.27
C ALA A 200 10.27 -16.40 -11.90
N ILE A 201 10.52 -15.10 -11.79
CA ILE A 201 10.70 -14.40 -10.52
C ILE A 201 9.39 -13.66 -10.21
N LEU A 202 8.86 -13.88 -9.02
CA LEU A 202 7.69 -13.18 -8.51
C LEU A 202 8.09 -12.31 -7.31
N ILE A 203 7.77 -11.03 -7.37
CA ILE A 203 7.94 -10.11 -6.24
C ILE A 203 6.64 -10.00 -5.47
N LEU A 204 6.73 -10.11 -4.14
CA LEU A 204 5.64 -9.90 -3.20
C LEU A 204 6.00 -8.76 -2.25
N GLN A 205 5.07 -7.85 -2.02
CA GLN A 205 5.18 -6.83 -0.98
C GLN A 205 4.52 -7.36 0.31
N LEU A 206 5.26 -7.43 1.40
CA LEU A 206 4.87 -8.10 2.64
C LEU A 206 4.74 -7.09 3.81
N PRO A 207 3.75 -7.24 4.73
CA PRO A 207 2.77 -8.34 4.77
C PRO A 207 1.75 -8.24 3.63
N LEU A 208 1.30 -9.40 3.14
CA LEU A 208 0.13 -9.45 2.27
C LEU A 208 -1.10 -9.02 3.09
N ILE A 209 -1.95 -8.16 2.54
CA ILE A 209 -3.09 -7.61 3.29
C ILE A 209 -4.12 -8.68 3.60
N ASP A 210 -4.12 -9.75 2.82
CA ASP A 210 -5.07 -10.82 3.01
C ASP A 210 -4.44 -12.20 2.86
N ASP A 211 -4.70 -12.90 3.65
CA ASP A 211 -5.21 -14.10 4.20
C ASP A 211 -4.50 -15.41 3.79
N THR A 212 -4.56 -16.30 4.73
CA THR A 212 -3.94 -17.63 4.79
C THR A 212 -4.18 -18.51 3.56
N ASP A 213 -5.32 -18.40 2.88
CA ASP A 213 -5.65 -19.26 1.74
C ASP A 213 -4.85 -18.88 0.48
N GLY A 214 -4.65 -17.60 0.23
CA GLY A 214 -3.86 -17.10 -0.89
C GLY A 214 -2.41 -17.59 -0.86
N ILE A 215 -1.84 -17.70 0.33
CA ILE A 215 -0.48 -18.21 0.53
C ILE A 215 -0.32 -19.66 0.09
N TYR A 216 -1.26 -20.51 0.45
CA TYR A 216 -1.20 -21.91 0.03
C TYR A 216 -1.28 -22.02 -1.49
N LYS A 217 -2.08 -21.17 -2.14
CA LYS A 217 -2.15 -21.08 -3.61
C LYS A 217 -0.84 -20.61 -4.21
N ILE A 218 -0.21 -19.57 -3.65
CA ILE A 218 1.11 -19.10 -4.13
C ILE A 218 2.18 -20.20 -3.93
N LEU A 219 2.19 -20.90 -2.79
CA LEU A 219 3.10 -22.02 -2.54
C LEU A 219 2.90 -23.18 -3.53
N GLU A 220 1.64 -23.48 -3.87
CA GLU A 220 1.31 -24.49 -4.88
C GLU A 220 1.84 -24.08 -6.26
N ILE A 221 1.61 -22.83 -6.67
CA ILE A 221 2.11 -22.27 -7.93
C ILE A 221 3.64 -22.27 -7.94
N LYS A 222 4.28 -21.82 -6.83
CA LYS A 222 5.74 -21.83 -6.65
C LYS A 222 6.32 -23.20 -6.95
N LYS A 223 5.78 -24.25 -6.34
CA LYS A 223 6.23 -25.62 -6.55
C LYS A 223 5.99 -26.14 -7.96
N LYS A 224 4.76 -25.92 -8.50
CA LYS A 224 4.35 -26.44 -9.79
C LYS A 224 5.12 -25.81 -10.96
N LYS A 225 5.45 -24.54 -10.87
CA LYS A 225 6.10 -23.77 -11.92
C LYS A 225 7.58 -23.47 -11.66
N ASN A 226 8.12 -23.92 -10.53
CA ASN A 226 9.50 -23.66 -10.11
C ASN A 226 9.83 -22.16 -10.09
N ILE A 227 8.90 -21.31 -9.65
CA ILE A 227 9.15 -19.88 -9.53
C ILE A 227 9.97 -19.56 -8.29
N LYS A 228 10.75 -18.49 -8.35
CA LYS A 228 11.47 -17.92 -7.20
C LYS A 228 10.76 -16.65 -6.72
N ILE A 229 10.71 -16.44 -5.43
CA ILE A 229 9.97 -15.35 -4.81
C ILE A 229 10.92 -14.43 -4.06
N ILE A 230 10.87 -13.14 -4.40
CA ILE A 230 11.52 -12.06 -3.65
C ILE A 230 10.44 -11.37 -2.83
N GLY A 231 10.58 -11.36 -1.50
CA GLY A 231 9.71 -10.61 -0.59
C GLY A 231 10.28 -9.23 -0.29
N ILE A 232 9.53 -8.17 -0.52
CA ILE A 232 9.86 -6.83 -0.06
C ILE A 232 9.11 -6.58 1.23
N VAL A 233 9.84 -6.38 2.33
CA VAL A 233 9.26 -6.22 3.66
C VAL A 233 8.89 -4.75 3.89
N HIS A 234 7.62 -4.47 4.18
CA HIS A 234 7.16 -3.16 4.63
C HIS A 234 7.00 -3.09 6.15
N ASP A 235 6.58 -4.18 6.78
CA ASP A 235 6.42 -4.26 8.22
C ASP A 235 6.64 -5.69 8.74
N VAL A 236 7.18 -5.80 9.95
CA VAL A 236 7.27 -7.07 10.72
C VAL A 236 6.45 -6.90 12.00
N ASN A 237 5.14 -7.04 11.88
CA ASN A 237 4.21 -6.69 12.96
C ASN A 237 4.39 -7.50 14.24
N VAL A 238 4.92 -8.73 14.17
CA VAL A 238 5.16 -9.57 15.38
C VAL A 238 6.16 -8.96 16.36
N VAL A 239 7.00 -8.01 15.92
CA VAL A 239 7.96 -7.30 16.79
C VAL A 239 7.52 -5.88 17.15
N ARG A 240 6.27 -5.54 16.87
CA ARG A 240 5.72 -4.17 16.95
C ARG A 240 4.85 -3.92 18.20
N GLY A 241 5.06 -4.66 19.25
CA GLY A 241 4.30 -4.54 20.51
C GLY A 241 3.45 -5.77 20.79
N ASN A 242 2.13 -5.65 20.85
CA ASN A 242 1.22 -6.75 21.15
C ASN A 242 0.73 -7.45 19.88
N PRO A 243 1.44 -8.47 19.35
CA PRO A 243 1.08 -9.12 18.11
C PRO A 243 -0.22 -9.93 18.25
N THR A 244 -1.04 -9.87 17.22
CA THR A 244 -2.27 -10.63 17.08
C THR A 244 -2.00 -11.99 16.41
N GLU A 245 -3.01 -12.86 16.39
CA GLU A 245 -2.94 -14.13 15.63
C GLU A 245 -2.70 -13.87 14.13
N TYR A 246 -3.26 -12.80 13.60
CA TYR A 246 -3.02 -12.36 12.23
C TYR A 246 -1.53 -12.03 11.98
N ASP A 247 -0.88 -11.32 12.91
CA ASP A 247 0.53 -10.96 12.78
C ASP A 247 1.44 -12.20 12.81
N TYR A 248 1.12 -13.20 13.62
CA TYR A 248 1.82 -14.50 13.63
C TYR A 248 1.62 -15.28 12.32
N ARG A 249 0.44 -15.21 11.70
CA ARG A 249 0.21 -15.79 10.37
C ARG A 249 1.07 -15.09 9.32
N GLN A 250 1.10 -13.75 9.31
CA GLN A 250 1.95 -12.98 8.40
C GLN A 250 3.44 -13.28 8.61
N TYR A 251 3.88 -13.46 9.85
CA TYR A 251 5.24 -13.89 10.14
C TYR A 251 5.58 -15.27 9.54
N LYS A 252 4.67 -16.21 9.64
CA LYS A 252 4.84 -17.52 9.00
C LYS A 252 4.99 -17.41 7.49
N ILE A 253 4.20 -16.54 6.87
CA ILE A 253 4.28 -16.20 5.46
C ILE A 253 5.65 -15.66 5.09
N LEU A 254 6.10 -14.67 5.83
CA LEU A 254 7.41 -14.04 5.66
C LEU A 254 8.53 -15.07 5.71
N LYS A 255 8.41 -16.09 6.56
CA LYS A 255 9.42 -17.12 6.77
C LYS A 255 9.42 -18.24 5.72
N GLU A 256 8.24 -18.63 5.22
CA GLU A 256 8.08 -19.83 4.38
C GLU A 256 8.01 -19.54 2.88
N LEU A 257 7.54 -18.35 2.50
CA LEU A 257 7.19 -18.09 1.11
C LEU A 257 8.34 -17.52 0.26
N PRO A 258 9.07 -16.47 0.67
CA PRO A 258 10.17 -15.91 -0.11
C PRO A 258 11.41 -16.81 -0.13
N ASP A 259 12.12 -16.80 -1.24
CA ASP A 259 13.49 -17.35 -1.34
C ASP A 259 14.52 -16.31 -0.93
N VAL A 260 14.24 -15.03 -1.20
CA VAL A 260 15.07 -13.87 -0.81
C VAL A 260 14.17 -12.77 -0.25
N LEU A 261 14.64 -12.07 0.77
CA LEU A 261 13.96 -10.92 1.36
C LEU A 261 14.76 -9.63 1.12
N ILE A 262 14.07 -8.58 0.70
CA ILE A 262 14.57 -7.21 0.80
C ILE A 262 13.97 -6.64 2.08
N VAL A 263 14.83 -6.31 3.04
CA VAL A 263 14.46 -5.82 4.37
C VAL A 263 14.99 -4.41 4.59
N HIS A 264 14.50 -3.73 5.62
CA HIS A 264 14.71 -2.30 5.78
C HIS A 264 16.20 -1.92 5.91
N ASN A 265 16.89 -2.51 6.89
CA ASN A 265 18.24 -2.11 7.28
C ASN A 265 18.95 -3.25 8.04
N GLU A 266 20.18 -3.01 8.45
CA GLU A 266 21.00 -3.98 9.20
C GLU A 266 20.39 -4.35 10.56
N SER A 267 19.70 -3.41 11.24
CA SER A 267 19.04 -3.69 12.51
C SER A 267 17.90 -4.70 12.33
N MET A 268 17.09 -4.55 11.26
CA MET A 268 16.04 -5.52 10.93
C MET A 268 16.64 -6.87 10.53
N ILE A 269 17.72 -6.91 9.75
CA ILE A 269 18.43 -8.15 9.42
C ILE A 269 18.81 -8.89 10.70
N LYS A 270 19.43 -8.19 11.67
CA LYS A 270 19.83 -8.78 12.94
C LYS A 270 18.64 -9.39 13.69
N VAL A 271 17.54 -8.63 13.83
CA VAL A 271 16.34 -9.12 14.50
C VAL A 271 15.78 -10.35 13.79
N LEU A 272 15.71 -10.36 12.47
CA LEU A 272 15.21 -11.50 11.70
C LEU A 272 16.15 -12.72 11.84
N CYS A 273 17.48 -12.52 11.89
CA CYS A 273 18.42 -13.59 12.17
C CYS A 273 18.18 -14.21 13.55
N ASP A 274 17.98 -13.39 14.59
CA ASP A 274 17.65 -13.84 15.94
C ASP A 274 16.31 -14.62 15.97
N MET A 275 15.40 -14.33 15.04
CA MET A 275 14.14 -15.06 14.82
C MET A 275 14.30 -16.31 13.92
N GLY A 276 15.52 -16.64 13.50
CA GLY A 276 15.85 -17.85 12.73
C GLY A 276 15.71 -17.73 11.22
N PHE A 277 15.81 -16.53 10.66
CA PHE A 277 15.97 -16.33 9.22
C PHE A 277 17.43 -16.48 8.80
N ALA A 278 17.66 -16.93 7.58
CA ALA A 278 19.00 -17.07 7.04
C ALA A 278 19.54 -15.71 6.53
N PHE A 279 20.65 -15.26 7.11
CA PHE A 279 21.27 -13.98 6.75
C PHE A 279 21.57 -13.85 5.25
N TYR A 280 22.07 -14.91 4.62
CA TYR A 280 22.44 -14.88 3.20
C TYR A 280 21.25 -14.71 2.24
N ASN A 281 20.04 -14.95 2.71
CA ASN A 281 18.82 -14.74 1.92
C ASN A 281 18.20 -13.33 2.10
N MET A 282 18.88 -12.44 2.80
CA MET A 282 18.41 -11.08 3.03
C MET A 282 19.27 -10.04 2.30
N VAL A 283 18.63 -8.97 1.85
CA VAL A 283 19.23 -7.80 1.21
C VAL A 283 18.78 -6.55 1.97
N ASN A 284 19.74 -5.73 2.35
CA ASN A 284 19.49 -4.44 2.97
C ASN A 284 19.01 -3.42 1.92
N LEU A 285 17.84 -2.80 2.16
CA LEU A 285 17.29 -1.72 1.34
C LEU A 285 17.99 -0.38 1.58
N GLU A 286 18.49 -0.17 2.77
CA GLU A 286 19.03 1.06 3.34
C GLU A 286 17.94 2.07 3.68
N ILE A 287 17.18 2.59 2.71
CA ILE A 287 16.05 3.50 2.91
C ILE A 287 14.99 3.26 1.81
N PHE A 288 13.71 3.45 2.11
CA PHE A 288 12.67 3.42 1.08
C PHE A 288 12.76 4.61 0.16
N ASP A 289 12.64 4.38 -1.14
CA ASP A 289 12.46 5.45 -2.12
C ASP A 289 11.12 6.18 -1.89
N TYR A 290 11.05 7.40 -2.40
CA TYR A 290 9.86 8.24 -2.34
C TYR A 290 9.72 9.00 -3.67
N LEU A 291 8.88 8.50 -4.56
CA LEU A 291 8.69 9.07 -5.89
C LEU A 291 7.86 10.36 -5.81
N ILE A 292 8.26 11.35 -6.56
CA ILE A 292 7.57 12.62 -6.70
C ILE A 292 7.45 12.93 -8.19
N ASN A 293 6.22 13.10 -8.70
CA ASN A 293 5.98 13.39 -10.12
C ASN A 293 6.35 14.82 -10.48
N ASP A 294 5.89 15.79 -9.70
CA ASP A 294 6.14 17.21 -9.90
C ASP A 294 6.91 17.74 -8.68
N TYR A 295 8.25 17.64 -8.74
CA TYR A 295 9.09 18.08 -7.65
C TYR A 295 9.09 19.61 -7.54
N GLU A 296 8.68 20.08 -6.38
CA GLU A 296 8.89 21.44 -5.92
C GLU A 296 9.67 21.41 -4.59
N GLU A 297 10.65 22.29 -4.45
CA GLU A 297 11.38 22.39 -3.19
C GLU A 297 10.45 22.87 -2.07
N ALA A 298 10.52 22.24 -0.89
CA ALA A 298 9.74 22.65 0.27
C ALA A 298 10.01 24.12 0.63
N VAL A 299 8.96 24.83 1.01
CA VAL A 299 9.10 26.23 1.45
C VAL A 299 9.88 26.26 2.75
N CYS A 300 11.07 26.90 2.69
CA CYS A 300 11.86 27.13 3.89
C CYS A 300 11.16 28.16 4.77
N ASP A 301 10.64 27.72 5.87
CA ASP A 301 10.00 28.52 6.93
C ASP A 301 10.57 28.06 8.29
N ASP A 302 10.46 28.89 9.31
CA ASP A 302 10.88 28.48 10.63
C ASP A 302 9.94 27.38 11.17
N GLY A 303 10.56 26.38 11.80
CA GLY A 303 9.82 25.31 12.45
C GLY A 303 10.23 23.91 12.02
N ILE A 304 9.76 22.94 12.80
CA ILE A 304 9.98 21.52 12.60
C ILE A 304 8.69 20.90 12.05
N ILE A 305 8.78 20.21 10.92
CA ILE A 305 7.66 19.56 10.27
C ILE A 305 7.40 18.21 10.91
N ILE A 306 6.14 17.95 11.22
CA ILE A 306 5.62 16.64 11.64
C ILE A 306 4.52 16.23 10.67
N ALA A 307 4.82 15.26 9.80
CA ALA A 307 3.88 14.76 8.81
C ALA A 307 3.47 13.31 9.09
N GLY A 308 2.16 13.01 8.99
CA GLY A 308 1.62 11.66 9.15
C GLY A 308 0.27 11.61 9.85
N ASN A 309 -0.02 10.46 10.47
CA ASN A 309 -1.22 10.31 11.28
C ASN A 309 -0.97 10.89 12.68
N LEU A 310 -1.72 11.94 13.01
CA LEU A 310 -1.57 12.73 14.25
C LEU A 310 -2.49 12.25 15.38
N ASP A 311 -3.11 11.07 15.24
CA ASP A 311 -3.95 10.47 16.26
C ASP A 311 -3.18 10.26 17.56
N LYS A 312 -3.81 10.61 18.71
CA LYS A 312 -3.19 10.56 20.03
C LYS A 312 -2.70 9.15 20.42
N GLN A 313 -3.38 8.10 19.95
CA GLN A 313 -2.96 6.71 20.22
C GLN A 313 -1.76 6.28 19.36
N LYS A 314 -1.47 7.03 18.27
CA LYS A 314 -0.35 6.74 17.38
C LYS A 314 0.84 7.64 17.62
N ALA A 315 0.60 8.91 17.89
CA ALA A 315 1.61 9.95 18.01
C ALA A 315 1.34 10.82 19.25
N GLY A 316 1.21 10.18 20.40
CA GLY A 316 0.88 10.82 21.69
C GLY A 316 1.87 11.91 22.08
N TYR A 317 3.14 11.78 21.69
CA TYR A 317 4.18 12.78 21.91
C TYR A 317 3.80 14.17 21.38
N ILE A 318 3.03 14.27 20.29
CA ILE A 318 2.63 15.55 19.68
C ILE A 318 1.90 16.43 20.68
N TYR A 319 1.06 15.82 21.52
CA TYR A 319 0.23 16.53 22.50
C TYR A 319 1.02 17.03 23.72
N ASN A 320 2.32 16.70 23.79
CA ASN A 320 3.27 17.16 24.81
C ASN A 320 4.32 18.14 24.27
N LEU A 321 4.34 18.43 22.96
CA LEU A 321 5.31 19.33 22.32
C LEU A 321 5.24 20.77 22.84
N HIS A 322 4.13 21.16 23.42
CA HIS A 322 3.98 22.48 24.04
C HIS A 322 4.92 22.72 25.23
N TYR A 323 5.47 21.65 25.84
CA TYR A 323 6.50 21.77 26.88
C TYR A 323 7.89 22.10 26.33
N ILE A 324 8.08 22.08 25.02
CA ILE A 324 9.37 22.41 24.41
C ILE A 324 9.34 23.87 23.97
N GLU A 325 9.93 24.72 24.82
CA GLU A 325 9.96 26.15 24.57
C GLU A 325 10.98 26.53 23.49
N GLY A 326 10.70 27.58 22.73
CA GLY A 326 11.60 28.12 21.69
C GLY A 326 11.63 27.33 20.40
N VAL A 327 10.78 26.31 20.23
CA VAL A 327 10.66 25.54 19.00
C VAL A 327 9.23 25.60 18.48
N THR A 328 9.06 25.90 17.21
CA THR A 328 7.77 25.85 16.51
C THR A 328 7.62 24.51 15.79
N PHE A 329 6.44 23.89 15.88
CA PHE A 329 6.10 22.65 15.22
C PHE A 329 4.99 22.86 14.19
N ASN A 330 5.21 22.41 12.98
CA ASN A 330 4.28 22.51 11.85
C ASN A 330 3.70 21.13 11.57
N LEU A 331 2.42 20.95 11.86
CA LEU A 331 1.71 19.66 11.83
C LEU A 331 0.93 19.49 10.52
N PHE A 332 1.17 18.36 9.86
CA PHE A 332 0.52 17.97 8.61
C PHE A 332 0.00 16.54 8.73
N GLY A 333 -1.31 16.36 8.63
CA GLY A 333 -1.87 15.01 8.64
C GLY A 333 -3.25 14.90 9.27
N ALA A 334 -3.83 13.71 9.14
CA ALA A 334 -5.16 13.41 9.65
C ALA A 334 -5.18 13.14 11.16
N ASN A 335 -6.38 13.24 11.72
CA ASN A 335 -6.72 12.85 13.11
C ASN A 335 -6.09 13.71 14.20
N TYR A 336 -5.67 14.93 13.90
CA TYR A 336 -5.27 15.88 14.93
C TYR A 336 -6.48 16.37 15.73
N ASN A 337 -6.33 16.42 17.08
CA ASN A 337 -7.37 16.99 17.93
C ASN A 337 -7.23 18.52 18.03
N GLU A 338 -7.89 19.25 17.16
CA GLU A 338 -7.82 20.72 17.08
C GLU A 338 -8.35 21.46 18.32
N LYS A 339 -8.95 20.77 19.28
CA LYS A 339 -9.35 21.36 20.55
C LYS A 339 -8.16 21.65 21.45
N GLU A 340 -7.04 20.95 21.24
CA GLU A 340 -5.78 21.13 21.96
C GLU A 340 -4.87 22.08 21.16
N LYS A 341 -5.09 23.40 21.28
CA LYS A 341 -4.28 24.42 20.60
C LYS A 341 -3.20 24.98 21.51
N TYR A 342 -1.98 24.99 20.99
CA TYR A 342 -0.80 25.51 21.69
C TYR A 342 -0.09 26.54 20.81
N THR A 343 0.54 27.54 21.43
CA THR A 343 1.14 28.71 20.74
C THR A 343 2.32 28.35 19.85
N ASN A 344 3.02 27.25 20.14
CA ASN A 344 4.18 26.77 19.39
C ASN A 344 3.83 25.63 18.38
N MET A 345 2.56 25.43 18.10
CA MET A 345 2.08 24.38 17.18
C MET A 345 1.14 24.96 16.12
N ASN A 346 1.47 24.77 14.87
CA ASN A 346 0.66 25.18 13.73
C ASN A 346 0.10 23.93 13.04
N TYR A 347 -1.22 23.81 12.92
CA TYR A 347 -1.85 22.72 12.18
C TYR A 347 -2.29 23.19 10.80
N PHE A 348 -1.80 22.52 9.75
CA PHE A 348 -2.05 22.87 8.35
C PHE A 348 -3.08 21.96 7.66
N GLY A 349 -3.53 20.90 8.34
CA GLY A 349 -4.52 19.97 7.77
C GLY A 349 -3.93 18.68 7.24
N ALA A 350 -4.80 17.85 6.65
CA ALA A 350 -4.46 16.58 6.01
C ALA A 350 -4.47 16.74 4.49
N PHE A 351 -3.47 16.19 3.82
CA PHE A 351 -3.27 16.26 2.38
C PHE A 351 -3.04 14.86 1.80
N LEU A 352 -3.39 14.67 0.54
CA LEU A 352 -2.90 13.52 -0.23
C LEU A 352 -1.37 13.62 -0.40
N PRO A 353 -0.65 12.49 -0.59
CA PRO A 353 0.81 12.51 -0.65
C PRO A 353 1.40 13.54 -1.63
N ASP A 354 0.87 13.65 -2.83
CA ASP A 354 1.36 14.61 -3.85
C ASP A 354 1.01 16.07 -3.51
N GLU A 355 -0.11 16.30 -2.81
CA GLU A 355 -0.50 17.65 -2.33
C GLU A 355 0.30 18.04 -1.08
N LEU A 356 0.61 17.08 -0.21
CA LEU A 356 1.39 17.30 1.00
C LEU A 356 2.73 17.98 0.68
N ILE A 357 3.42 17.50 -0.33
CA ILE A 357 4.73 18.00 -0.76
C ILE A 357 4.69 19.51 -1.03
N LYS A 358 3.65 19.98 -1.73
CA LYS A 358 3.47 21.40 -2.10
C LYS A 358 3.10 22.29 -0.91
N ASN A 359 2.66 21.70 0.19
CA ASN A 359 2.19 22.43 1.37
C ASN A 359 3.18 22.37 2.55
N LEU A 360 4.24 21.55 2.48
CA LEU A 360 5.23 21.46 3.56
C LEU A 360 5.94 22.78 3.77
N LYS A 361 5.96 23.25 5.02
CA LYS A 361 6.64 24.48 5.45
C LYS A 361 7.42 24.22 6.73
N GLY A 362 8.72 24.43 6.68
CA GLY A 362 9.60 24.25 7.81
C GLY A 362 11.05 24.04 7.42
N LYS A 363 11.92 24.01 8.41
CA LYS A 363 13.37 23.91 8.24
C LYS A 363 13.89 22.48 8.37
N TYR A 364 13.23 21.66 9.19
CA TYR A 364 13.59 20.27 9.45
C TYR A 364 12.36 19.37 9.47
N GLY A 365 12.53 18.11 9.09
CA GLY A 365 11.51 17.07 9.30
C GLY A 365 11.79 16.24 10.56
N LEU A 366 10.78 16.01 11.40
CA LEU A 366 10.93 15.20 12.62
C LEU A 366 10.60 13.73 12.37
N VAL A 367 11.57 12.87 12.65
CA VAL A 367 11.42 11.41 12.64
C VAL A 367 11.34 10.91 14.09
N TRP A 368 10.12 10.82 14.58
CA TRP A 368 9.78 10.44 15.95
C TRP A 368 8.44 9.72 15.98
N ASP A 369 8.28 8.73 16.85
CA ASP A 369 7.03 8.01 17.08
C ASP A 369 6.84 7.64 18.56
N GLY A 370 5.62 7.29 18.95
CA GLY A 370 5.28 6.87 20.30
C GLY A 370 4.57 7.95 21.13
N ASP A 371 4.61 7.78 22.45
CA ASP A 371 3.75 8.54 23.35
C ASP A 371 4.48 9.62 24.13
N SER A 372 5.82 9.59 24.16
CA SER A 372 6.66 10.47 24.98
C SER A 372 7.54 11.40 24.14
N ILE A 373 7.81 12.58 24.68
CA ILE A 373 8.80 13.53 24.14
C ILE A 373 10.21 13.26 24.71
N GLU A 374 10.33 12.40 25.74
CA GLU A 374 11.62 12.06 26.34
C GLU A 374 12.36 10.97 25.54
N THR A 375 11.61 10.05 24.95
CA THR A 375 12.14 8.96 24.12
C THR A 375 11.04 8.40 23.23
N CYS A 376 11.38 7.72 22.15
CA CYS A 376 10.41 6.97 21.34
C CYS A 376 9.97 5.71 22.09
N SER A 377 8.84 5.81 22.80
CA SER A 377 8.31 4.75 23.68
C SER A 377 7.07 4.05 23.08
N GLY A 378 6.71 2.91 23.72
CA GLY A 378 5.60 2.07 23.26
C GLY A 378 5.93 1.28 21.99
N GLY A 379 5.06 0.34 21.61
CA GLY A 379 5.35 -0.57 20.49
C GLY A 379 5.61 0.11 19.15
N LYS A 380 5.07 1.32 18.93
CA LYS A 380 5.33 2.10 17.71
C LYS A 380 6.65 2.87 17.78
N GLY A 381 6.96 3.44 18.93
CA GLY A 381 8.21 4.16 19.14
C GLY A 381 9.41 3.22 19.12
N GLU A 382 9.35 2.14 19.89
CA GLU A 382 10.39 1.11 19.94
C GLU A 382 10.66 0.46 18.55
N TYR A 383 9.65 0.42 17.69
CA TYR A 383 9.80 -0.12 16.33
C TYR A 383 10.76 0.69 15.46
N LEU A 384 11.00 1.99 15.79
CA LEU A 384 12.01 2.81 15.11
C LEU A 384 13.44 2.24 15.23
N ARG A 385 13.71 1.40 16.25
CA ARG A 385 15.00 0.71 16.40
C ARG A 385 15.31 -0.27 15.28
N ILE A 386 14.30 -0.64 14.47
CA ILE A 386 14.45 -1.69 13.46
C ILE A 386 13.84 -1.33 12.10
N ASN A 387 12.96 -0.34 12.00
CA ASN A 387 12.30 -0.03 10.73
C ASN A 387 12.87 1.20 10.01
N ASN A 388 12.52 1.33 8.73
CA ASN A 388 12.73 2.53 7.92
C ASN A 388 11.42 3.32 7.90
N PRO A 389 11.28 4.37 8.71
CA PRO A 389 10.05 5.16 8.74
C PRO A 389 9.91 5.98 7.46
N HIS A 390 8.80 5.83 6.76
CA HIS A 390 8.57 6.46 5.45
C HIS A 390 8.54 8.00 5.50
N LYS A 391 8.35 8.59 6.71
CA LYS A 391 8.48 10.03 6.93
C LYS A 391 9.92 10.53 6.72
N LEU A 392 10.94 9.71 7.01
CA LEU A 392 12.33 10.03 6.70
C LEU A 392 12.52 10.20 5.19
N SER A 393 12.02 9.25 4.40
CA SER A 393 12.07 9.32 2.94
C SER A 393 11.32 10.53 2.40
N LEU A 394 10.14 10.85 2.94
CA LEU A 394 9.37 12.04 2.56
C LEU A 394 10.20 13.32 2.73
N TYR A 395 10.77 13.54 3.93
CA TYR A 395 11.51 14.77 4.21
C TYR A 395 12.75 14.91 3.33
N LEU A 396 13.52 13.84 3.21
CA LEU A 396 14.69 13.84 2.34
C LEU A 396 14.33 14.00 0.86
N ALA A 397 13.23 13.38 0.40
CA ALA A 397 12.77 13.50 -0.97
C ALA A 397 12.40 14.93 -1.37
N VAL A 398 12.02 15.79 -0.42
CA VAL A 398 11.78 17.21 -0.65
C VAL A 398 12.97 18.11 -0.26
N GLY A 399 14.15 17.52 -0.03
CA GLY A 399 15.39 18.23 0.28
C GLY A 399 15.46 18.82 1.67
N LEU A 400 14.65 18.33 2.63
CA LEU A 400 14.66 18.80 4.01
C LEU A 400 15.62 17.97 4.87
N PRO A 401 16.55 18.60 5.60
CA PRO A 401 17.27 17.94 6.68
C PRO A 401 16.33 17.41 7.76
N VAL A 402 16.77 16.39 8.48
CA VAL A 402 15.92 15.71 9.46
C VAL A 402 16.48 15.78 10.88
N VAL A 403 15.56 15.72 11.84
CA VAL A 403 15.83 15.40 13.23
C VAL A 403 15.31 14.00 13.49
N ILE A 404 16.15 13.13 14.02
CA ILE A 404 15.78 11.74 14.29
C ILE A 404 16.18 11.32 15.69
N TRP A 405 15.42 10.39 16.28
CA TRP A 405 15.78 9.76 17.54
C TRP A 405 17.13 9.03 17.40
N ASP A 406 18.04 9.21 18.38
CA ASP A 406 19.41 8.68 18.29
C ASP A 406 19.51 7.14 18.35
N GLU A 407 18.47 6.48 18.87
CA GLU A 407 18.39 5.02 18.90
C GLU A 407 17.56 4.43 17.75
N ALA A 408 17.08 5.26 16.82
CA ALA A 408 16.43 4.78 15.60
C ALA A 408 17.44 4.06 14.70
N ALA A 409 17.00 2.97 14.03
CA ALA A 409 17.85 2.24 13.09
C ALA A 409 18.47 3.14 12.01
N GLU A 410 17.70 4.13 11.54
CA GLU A 410 18.11 5.08 10.51
C GLU A 410 18.96 6.26 11.03
N ALA A 411 19.24 6.33 12.33
CA ALA A 411 20.12 7.37 12.88
C ALA A 411 21.53 7.30 12.27
N GLU A 412 22.05 6.10 12.05
CA GLU A 412 23.35 5.88 11.40
C GLU A 412 23.35 6.39 9.95
N PHE A 413 22.28 6.11 9.18
CA PHE A 413 22.12 6.63 7.82
C PHE A 413 22.11 8.16 7.80
N VAL A 414 21.32 8.79 8.68
CA VAL A 414 21.23 10.26 8.77
C VAL A 414 22.59 10.92 9.06
N LEU A 415 23.36 10.35 9.99
CA LEU A 415 24.68 10.87 10.36
C LEU A 415 25.71 10.60 9.25
N LYS A 416 25.72 9.40 8.66
CA LYS A 416 26.66 9.02 7.59
C LYS A 416 26.47 9.89 6.34
N GLU A 417 25.23 10.09 5.91
CA GLU A 417 24.92 10.93 4.74
C GLU A 417 24.97 12.43 5.09
N ASN A 418 25.11 12.77 6.38
CA ASN A 418 25.10 14.15 6.90
C ASN A 418 23.87 14.94 6.41
N VAL A 419 22.69 14.33 6.56
CA VAL A 419 21.39 14.88 6.12
C VAL A 419 20.52 15.37 7.28
N GLY A 420 21.12 15.49 8.48
CA GLY A 420 20.41 15.90 9.68
C GLY A 420 21.21 15.61 10.94
N PHE A 421 20.52 15.55 12.07
CA PHE A 421 21.14 15.29 13.36
C PHE A 421 20.22 14.44 14.26
N THR A 422 20.80 13.90 15.34
CA THR A 422 20.09 13.05 16.29
C THR A 422 19.83 13.76 17.60
N VAL A 423 18.72 13.37 18.26
CA VAL A 423 18.38 13.79 19.63
C VAL A 423 18.00 12.58 20.48
N LYS A 424 18.36 12.57 21.76
CA LYS A 424 17.91 11.55 22.72
C LYS A 424 16.48 11.80 23.15
N SER A 425 16.21 13.08 23.39
CA SER A 425 14.94 13.61 23.86
C SER A 425 14.56 14.83 23.00
N LEU A 426 13.28 15.07 22.81
CA LEU A 426 12.83 16.30 22.14
C LEU A 426 13.12 17.55 22.98
N TYR A 427 13.40 17.41 24.27
CA TYR A 427 13.91 18.51 25.12
C TYR A 427 15.29 18.99 24.71
N ASP A 428 16.06 18.19 23.96
CA ASP A 428 17.37 18.58 23.45
C ASP A 428 17.29 19.54 22.23
N LEU A 429 16.10 19.67 21.61
CA LEU A 429 15.90 20.44 20.39
C LEU A 429 16.34 21.90 20.48
N PRO A 430 15.95 22.69 21.51
CA PRO A 430 16.33 24.10 21.55
C PRO A 430 17.86 24.30 21.54
N GLU A 431 18.59 23.50 22.33
CA GLU A 431 20.05 23.59 22.43
C GLU A 431 20.72 23.12 21.13
N LYS A 432 20.28 21.98 20.57
CA LYS A 432 20.80 21.43 19.32
C LYS A 432 20.61 22.40 18.15
N LEU A 433 19.40 22.95 18.01
CA LEU A 433 19.10 23.92 16.95
C LEU A 433 19.92 25.20 17.07
N ALA A 434 20.14 25.70 18.29
CA ALA A 434 20.95 26.87 18.54
C ALA A 434 22.45 26.63 18.26
N ALA A 435 22.93 25.40 18.36
CA ALA A 435 24.31 25.03 18.11
C ALA A 435 24.64 24.84 16.62
N ILE A 436 23.63 24.65 15.74
CA ILE A 436 23.82 24.45 14.31
C ILE A 436 24.04 25.81 13.63
N SER A 437 25.21 26.01 13.04
CA SER A 437 25.48 27.21 12.25
C SER A 437 24.71 27.20 10.94
N ASP A 438 24.51 28.38 10.34
CA ASP A 438 23.88 28.49 9.00
C ASP A 438 24.67 27.69 7.95
N ASN A 439 25.98 27.65 8.05
CA ASN A 439 26.82 26.86 7.13
C ASN A 439 26.57 25.36 7.31
N ASP A 440 26.46 24.85 8.54
CA ASP A 440 26.19 23.43 8.79
C ASP A 440 24.79 23.05 8.28
N TYR A 441 23.80 23.93 8.48
CA TYR A 441 22.48 23.74 7.92
C TYR A 441 22.49 23.66 6.39
N GLN A 442 23.21 24.56 5.70
CA GLN A 442 23.30 24.55 4.23
C GLN A 442 23.99 23.29 3.71
N ILE A 443 24.99 22.78 4.43
CA ILE A 443 25.63 21.49 4.10
C ILE A 443 24.63 20.35 4.23
N MET A 444 23.91 20.24 5.35
CA MET A 444 22.88 19.20 5.54
C MET A 444 21.77 19.30 4.49
N LYS A 445 21.32 20.51 4.17
CA LYS A 445 20.29 20.75 3.14
C LYS A 445 20.75 20.28 1.76
N LYS A 446 21.97 20.62 1.37
CA LYS A 446 22.56 20.18 0.10
C LYS A 446 22.67 18.65 0.02
N ASN A 447 23.09 18.02 1.11
CA ASN A 447 23.18 16.57 1.18
C ASN A 447 21.79 15.92 1.13
N ALA A 448 20.79 16.47 1.85
CA ALA A 448 19.41 16.02 1.80
C ALA A 448 18.84 16.08 0.37
N GLU A 449 19.14 17.15 -0.38
CA GLU A 449 18.74 17.26 -1.79
C GLU A 449 19.43 16.21 -2.68
N MET A 450 20.70 15.88 -2.45
CA MET A 450 21.41 14.83 -3.19
C MET A 450 20.79 13.44 -2.91
N VAL A 451 20.53 13.13 -1.63
CA VAL A 451 19.83 11.90 -1.25
C VAL A 451 18.40 11.90 -1.80
N GLY A 452 17.70 13.02 -1.68
CA GLY A 452 16.33 13.20 -2.19
C GLY A 452 16.23 12.92 -3.68
N LYS A 453 17.20 13.35 -4.47
CA LYS A 453 17.25 13.02 -5.90
C LYS A 453 17.34 11.51 -6.16
N ARG A 454 18.14 10.79 -5.37
CA ARG A 454 18.23 9.33 -5.47
C ARG A 454 16.90 8.67 -5.11
N LEU A 455 16.25 9.14 -4.03
CA LEU A 455 14.94 8.66 -3.58
C LEU A 455 13.85 8.88 -4.65
N ARG A 456 13.81 10.06 -5.26
CA ARG A 456 12.83 10.36 -6.32
C ARG A 456 13.04 9.54 -7.59
N ASN A 457 14.26 9.03 -7.82
CA ASN A 457 14.59 8.17 -8.95
C ASN A 457 14.40 6.67 -8.69
N GLY A 458 14.05 6.23 -7.49
CA GLY A 458 13.89 4.82 -7.14
C GLY A 458 15.21 4.04 -7.09
N GLU A 459 16.32 4.70 -6.77
CA GLU A 459 17.67 4.13 -6.88
C GLU A 459 17.93 3.05 -5.81
N TYR A 460 17.43 3.24 -4.58
CA TYR A 460 17.65 2.30 -3.48
C TYR A 460 16.95 0.96 -3.72
N MET A 461 15.69 0.98 -4.09
CA MET A 461 14.93 -0.22 -4.42
C MET A 461 15.52 -0.92 -5.65
N THR A 462 15.90 -0.17 -6.67
CA THR A 462 16.54 -0.73 -7.88
C THR A 462 17.85 -1.43 -7.55
N MET A 463 18.69 -0.85 -6.68
CA MET A 463 19.94 -1.47 -6.24
C MET A 463 19.70 -2.71 -5.38
N ALA A 464 18.77 -2.64 -4.42
CA ALA A 464 18.42 -3.77 -3.56
C ALA A 464 17.86 -4.94 -4.39
N LEU A 465 17.02 -4.63 -5.38
CA LEU A 465 16.44 -5.66 -6.25
C LEU A 465 17.51 -6.35 -7.10
N LYS A 466 18.46 -5.61 -7.65
CA LYS A 466 19.57 -6.21 -8.40
C LYS A 466 20.33 -7.21 -7.52
N LYS A 467 20.67 -6.86 -6.28
CA LYS A 467 21.31 -7.78 -5.32
C LYS A 467 20.43 -8.99 -5.01
N ALA A 468 19.11 -8.80 -4.90
CA ALA A 468 18.18 -9.90 -4.66
C ALA A 468 18.08 -10.85 -5.87
N GLU A 469 18.09 -10.33 -7.10
CA GLU A 469 18.13 -11.14 -8.32
C GLU A 469 19.42 -11.94 -8.43
N GLU A 470 20.57 -11.35 -8.06
CA GLU A 470 21.86 -12.04 -8.00
C GLU A 470 21.81 -13.24 -7.03
N LYS A 471 21.22 -13.04 -5.83
CA LYS A 471 21.00 -14.15 -4.86
C LYS A 471 20.04 -15.22 -5.39
N ILE A 472 18.98 -14.85 -6.11
CA ILE A 472 18.10 -15.83 -6.76
C ILE A 472 18.87 -16.66 -7.78
N GLN A 473 19.80 -16.05 -8.53
CA GLN A 473 20.63 -16.80 -9.48
C GLN A 473 21.57 -17.77 -8.78
N GLU A 474 22.22 -17.36 -7.69
CA GLU A 474 23.07 -18.24 -6.85
C GLU A 474 22.28 -19.45 -6.32
N ILE A 475 21.04 -19.25 -5.86
CA ILE A 475 20.14 -20.32 -5.41
C ILE A 475 19.86 -21.31 -6.55
N ARG A 476 19.55 -20.81 -7.75
CA ARG A 476 19.30 -21.65 -8.93
C ARG A 476 20.52 -22.46 -9.35
N ASP A 477 21.69 -21.84 -9.33
CA ASP A 477 22.94 -22.51 -9.69
C ASP A 477 23.28 -23.61 -8.69
N GLY A 478 23.04 -23.38 -7.39
CA GLY A 478 23.19 -24.39 -6.34
C GLY A 478 22.22 -25.57 -6.46
N GLU A 479 20.97 -25.33 -6.89
CA GLU A 479 19.97 -26.37 -7.15
C GLU A 479 20.29 -27.22 -8.37
N ASN A 480 20.96 -26.67 -9.39
CA ASN A 480 21.34 -27.38 -10.60
C ASN A 480 22.55 -28.30 -10.41
N ILE A 481 23.30 -28.15 -9.32
CA ILE A 481 24.51 -28.97 -8.99
C ILE A 481 24.15 -30.19 -8.14
N GLN A 482 22.98 -30.20 -7.51
CA GLN A 482 22.45 -31.33 -6.71
C GLN A 482 21.59 -32.26 -7.56
#